data_0626a67698539e9af3a5ba6a36a797a7
#
_entry.id   0626a67698539e9af3a5ba6a36a797a7
#
_cell.length_a   1.000
_cell.length_b   1.000
_cell.length_c   1.000
_cell.angle_alpha   90.00
_cell.angle_beta   90.00
_cell.angle_gamma   90.00
#
_symmetry.space_group_name_H-M   'P 1'
#
loop_
_entity.id
_entity.type
_entity.pdbx_description
1 polymer ?
#
loop_
_entity_poly.entity_id
_entity_poly.type
_entity_poly.pdbx_seq_one_letter_code
_entity_poly.pdbx_strand_id
1 'polypeptide(L)'
;MKASLKNFKILLLIVLPALITGGLLSFAGNLTDGLRLGFLSLLGVVFTYLAITRHKNYWYILSILWWLVSWLDALLRSSTWFLFNSDNEAYFIIEAVANTNKHEILEFFQLHLALLAAVLFSLVVLLGIYSYAVFKLVKPVHFSQLWNSRIYRICIIFLMLLTVTSYLMKPSRKVHPVVFWQDYHAKIQNFKDRIKQHKAVHQQWDLSAKQNLVLTDQAKGKQTHVLVLSESITSLNYGVCGYPRDTTPELSKRL
;
A
#
# COMPACT_ATOMS: atom_id res chain seq x y z
N MET A 1 -10.12 24.16 -35.39
CA MET A 1 -10.43 22.79 -34.92
C MET A 1 -9.20 21.88 -34.76
N LYS A 2 -8.30 21.72 -35.76
CA LYS A 2 -7.10 20.87 -35.66
C LYS A 2 -6.13 21.25 -34.52
N ALA A 3 -5.90 22.54 -34.24
CA ALA A 3 -5.03 23.01 -33.16
C ALA A 3 -5.61 22.71 -31.76
N SER A 4 -6.93 22.85 -31.58
CA SER A 4 -7.61 22.52 -30.32
C SER A 4 -7.50 21.04 -29.99
N LEU A 5 -7.67 20.17 -30.98
CA LEU A 5 -7.56 18.71 -30.80
C LEU A 5 -6.12 18.28 -30.44
N LYS A 6 -5.11 18.93 -31.00
CA LYS A 6 -3.71 18.67 -30.65
C LYS A 6 -3.40 19.07 -29.22
N ASN A 7 -3.85 20.23 -28.79
CA ASN A 7 -3.67 20.72 -27.42
C ASN A 7 -4.39 19.84 -26.39
N PHE A 8 -5.58 19.34 -26.72
CA PHE A 8 -6.32 18.40 -25.88
C PHE A 8 -5.56 17.07 -25.69
N LYS A 9 -5.03 16.51 -26.78
CA LYS A 9 -4.22 15.27 -26.71
C LYS A 9 -2.99 15.43 -25.82
N ILE A 10 -2.32 16.57 -25.87
CA ILE A 10 -1.15 16.87 -25.04
C ILE A 10 -1.57 16.99 -23.57
N LEU A 11 -2.64 17.72 -23.27
CA LEU A 11 -3.14 17.85 -21.90
C LEU A 11 -3.53 16.48 -21.33
N LEU A 12 -4.24 15.68 -22.12
CA LEU A 12 -4.60 14.31 -21.73
C LEU A 12 -3.36 13.47 -21.42
N LEU A 13 -2.36 13.49 -22.28
CA LEU A 13 -1.12 12.72 -22.08
C LEU A 13 -0.39 13.13 -20.80
N ILE A 14 -0.42 14.43 -20.48
CA ILE A 14 0.24 14.97 -19.29
C ILE A 14 -0.50 14.58 -18.01
N VAL A 15 -1.83 14.57 -18.03
CA VAL A 15 -2.68 14.30 -16.84
C VAL A 15 -2.99 12.82 -16.66
N LEU A 16 -3.04 12.04 -17.75
CA LEU A 16 -3.40 10.61 -17.73
C LEU A 16 -2.59 9.78 -16.75
N PRO A 17 -1.25 9.95 -16.61
CA PRO A 17 -0.47 9.20 -15.63
C PRO A 17 -0.93 9.42 -14.18
N ALA A 18 -1.33 10.65 -13.82
CA ALA A 18 -1.86 10.96 -12.49
C ALA A 18 -3.23 10.32 -12.27
N LEU A 19 -4.09 10.31 -13.30
CA LEU A 19 -5.38 9.61 -13.24
C LEU A 19 -5.21 8.09 -13.09
N ILE A 20 -4.24 7.51 -13.79
CA ILE A 20 -3.90 6.08 -13.62
C ILE A 20 -3.44 5.81 -12.19
N THR A 21 -2.53 6.62 -11.64
CA THR A 21 -2.04 6.47 -10.27
C THR A 21 -3.18 6.50 -9.25
N GLY A 22 -4.03 7.52 -9.33
CA GLY A 22 -5.19 7.64 -8.44
C GLY A 22 -6.21 6.53 -8.66
N GLY A 23 -6.46 6.16 -9.92
CA GLY A 23 -7.38 5.09 -10.29
C GLY A 23 -6.96 3.72 -9.74
N LEU A 24 -5.70 3.33 -9.90
CA LEU A 24 -5.18 2.07 -9.39
C LEU A 24 -5.44 1.91 -7.89
N LEU A 25 -5.14 2.94 -7.10
CA LEU A 25 -5.37 2.89 -5.65
C LEU A 25 -6.85 2.99 -5.29
N SER A 26 -7.66 3.72 -6.06
CA SER A 26 -9.12 3.79 -5.86
C SER A 26 -9.81 2.45 -6.09
N PHE A 27 -9.37 1.70 -7.09
CA PHE A 27 -9.86 0.33 -7.34
C PHE A 27 -9.51 -0.64 -6.21
N ALA A 28 -8.47 -0.35 -5.45
CA ALA A 28 -8.09 -1.08 -4.24
C ALA A 28 -8.96 -0.74 -3.01
N GLY A 29 -10.18 -0.28 -3.20
CA GLY A 29 -11.16 -0.04 -2.13
C GLY A 29 -10.97 1.26 -1.35
N ASN A 30 -9.92 2.01 -1.59
CA ASN A 30 -9.65 3.27 -0.90
C ASN A 30 -9.73 4.48 -1.83
N LEU A 31 -10.97 4.90 -2.15
CA LEU A 31 -11.23 6.03 -3.05
C LEU A 31 -10.58 7.33 -2.55
N THR A 32 -10.62 7.59 -1.25
CA THR A 32 -10.09 8.85 -0.69
C THR A 32 -8.58 8.96 -0.83
N ASP A 33 -7.86 7.88 -0.57
CA ASP A 33 -6.41 7.84 -0.71
C ASP A 33 -5.97 7.76 -2.17
N GLY A 34 -6.77 7.10 -3.01
CA GLY A 34 -6.58 7.13 -4.45
C GLY A 34 -6.67 8.55 -5.03
N LEU A 35 -7.67 9.32 -4.64
CA LEU A 35 -7.80 10.73 -5.04
C LEU A 35 -6.63 11.57 -4.52
N ARG A 36 -6.24 11.42 -3.24
CA ARG A 36 -5.10 12.12 -2.65
C ARG A 36 -3.80 11.81 -3.38
N LEU A 37 -3.54 10.52 -3.65
CA LEU A 37 -2.35 10.10 -4.39
C LEU A 37 -2.36 10.63 -5.83
N GLY A 38 -3.50 10.61 -6.49
CA GLY A 38 -3.69 11.21 -7.82
C GLY A 38 -3.32 12.69 -7.83
N PHE A 39 -3.80 13.47 -6.86
CA PHE A 39 -3.45 14.90 -6.74
C PHE A 39 -1.98 15.13 -6.39
N LEU A 40 -1.39 14.33 -5.51
CA LEU A 40 0.05 14.42 -5.19
C LEU A 40 0.92 14.09 -6.40
N SER A 41 0.51 13.11 -7.20
CA SER A 41 1.24 12.68 -8.40
C SER A 41 1.21 13.73 -9.53
N LEU A 42 0.33 14.75 -9.46
CA LEU A 42 0.29 15.86 -10.42
C LEU A 42 1.62 16.64 -10.50
N LEU A 43 2.51 16.55 -9.50
CA LEU A 43 3.86 17.08 -9.62
C LEU A 43 4.61 16.46 -10.81
N GLY A 44 4.37 15.19 -11.11
CA GLY A 44 4.89 14.50 -12.30
C GLY A 44 4.42 15.12 -13.61
N VAL A 45 3.28 15.79 -13.60
CA VAL A 45 2.77 16.57 -14.76
C VAL A 45 3.75 17.71 -15.10
N VAL A 46 4.30 18.37 -14.08
CA VAL A 46 5.28 19.44 -14.27
C VAL A 46 6.56 18.88 -14.90
N PHE A 47 7.06 17.74 -14.40
CA PHE A 47 8.25 17.08 -14.98
C PHE A 47 8.00 16.63 -16.41
N THR A 48 6.84 16.02 -16.68
CA THR A 48 6.43 15.62 -18.04
C THR A 48 6.36 16.84 -18.98
N TYR A 49 5.75 17.92 -18.50
CA TYR A 49 5.64 19.15 -19.25
C TYR A 49 7.02 19.74 -19.58
N LEU A 50 7.93 19.79 -18.60
CA LEU A 50 9.31 20.27 -18.81
C LEU A 50 10.11 19.35 -19.75
N ALA A 51 9.89 18.03 -19.67
CA ALA A 51 10.49 17.09 -20.60
C ALA A 51 10.08 17.38 -22.05
N ILE A 52 8.79 17.62 -22.29
CA ILE A 52 8.24 17.89 -23.61
C ILE A 52 8.71 19.26 -24.16
N THR A 53 8.79 20.29 -23.31
CA THR A 53 9.08 21.66 -23.76
C THR A 53 10.56 21.99 -23.84
N ARG A 54 11.35 21.46 -22.92
CA ARG A 54 12.79 21.79 -22.81
C ARG A 54 13.71 20.81 -23.53
N HIS A 55 13.21 19.60 -23.89
CA HIS A 55 13.95 18.54 -24.60
C HIS A 55 15.32 18.21 -23.98
N LYS A 56 15.49 18.39 -22.68
CA LYS A 56 16.73 18.03 -21.99
C LYS A 56 16.56 16.67 -21.33
N ASN A 57 17.54 15.79 -21.50
CA ASN A 57 17.49 14.39 -21.04
C ASN A 57 17.18 14.26 -19.55
N TYR A 58 17.65 15.16 -18.70
CA TYR A 58 17.39 15.08 -17.26
C TYR A 58 15.92 15.27 -16.90
N TRP A 59 15.15 16.07 -17.65
CA TRP A 59 13.70 16.20 -17.41
C TRP A 59 12.94 14.92 -17.76
N TYR A 60 13.38 14.22 -18.83
CA TYR A 60 12.83 12.92 -19.18
C TYR A 60 13.13 11.89 -18.08
N ILE A 61 14.38 11.84 -17.60
CA ILE A 61 14.77 10.93 -16.53
C ILE A 61 13.95 11.21 -15.25
N LEU A 62 13.84 12.46 -14.82
CA LEU A 62 13.06 12.85 -13.66
C LEU A 62 11.58 12.47 -13.80
N SER A 63 11.01 12.69 -14.99
CA SER A 63 9.62 12.32 -15.28
C SER A 63 9.40 10.81 -15.22
N ILE A 64 10.28 10.02 -15.82
CA ILE A 64 10.22 8.55 -15.79
C ILE A 64 10.39 8.04 -14.36
N LEU A 65 11.36 8.54 -13.61
CA LEU A 65 11.58 8.15 -12.21
C LEU A 65 10.37 8.49 -11.32
N TRP A 66 9.76 9.64 -11.54
CA TRP A 66 8.57 10.03 -10.80
C TRP A 66 7.39 9.07 -11.04
N TRP A 67 7.12 8.74 -12.31
CA TRP A 67 6.03 7.83 -12.65
C TRP A 67 6.36 6.39 -12.27
N LEU A 68 7.63 5.97 -12.35
CA LEU A 68 8.08 4.67 -11.85
C LEU A 68 7.73 4.51 -10.37
N VAL A 69 8.10 5.48 -9.53
CA VAL A 69 7.83 5.43 -8.08
C VAL A 69 6.35 5.47 -7.80
N SER A 70 5.61 6.37 -8.47
CA SER A 70 4.16 6.54 -8.24
C SER A 70 3.35 5.32 -8.66
N TRP A 71 3.67 4.71 -9.81
CA TRP A 71 2.95 3.52 -10.30
C TRP A 71 3.35 2.27 -9.55
N LEU A 72 4.63 2.11 -9.21
CA LEU A 72 5.08 0.98 -8.39
C LEU A 72 4.38 1.00 -7.04
N ASP A 73 4.32 2.15 -6.37
CA ASP A 73 3.61 2.31 -5.10
C ASP A 73 2.11 1.98 -5.24
N ALA A 74 1.44 2.55 -6.24
CA ALA A 74 0.02 2.29 -6.47
C ALA A 74 -0.26 0.81 -6.78
N LEU A 75 0.57 0.16 -7.59
CA LEU A 75 0.44 -1.26 -7.92
C LEU A 75 0.69 -2.16 -6.70
N LEU A 76 1.71 -1.86 -5.89
CA LEU A 76 1.99 -2.63 -4.67
C LEU A 76 0.85 -2.52 -3.66
N ARG A 77 0.33 -1.34 -3.41
CA ARG A 77 -0.81 -1.16 -2.49
C ARG A 77 -2.07 -1.84 -3.02
N SER A 78 -2.33 -1.72 -4.33
CA SER A 78 -3.47 -2.40 -4.95
C SER A 78 -3.34 -3.91 -4.91
N SER A 79 -2.14 -4.46 -5.10
CA SER A 79 -1.91 -5.91 -5.01
C SER A 79 -2.13 -6.43 -3.58
N THR A 80 -1.74 -5.68 -2.56
CA THR A 80 -2.02 -6.04 -1.16
C THR A 80 -3.52 -6.08 -0.87
N TRP A 81 -4.26 -5.08 -1.35
CA TRP A 81 -5.72 -5.10 -1.26
C TRP A 81 -6.32 -6.32 -1.96
N PHE A 82 -5.84 -6.64 -3.16
CA PHE A 82 -6.31 -7.79 -3.93
C PHE A 82 -6.08 -9.11 -3.20
N LEU A 83 -4.93 -9.25 -2.51
CA LEU A 83 -4.58 -10.47 -1.75
C LEU A 83 -5.36 -10.60 -0.45
N PHE A 84 -5.50 -9.51 0.29
CA PHE A 84 -5.95 -9.54 1.69
C PHE A 84 -7.31 -8.87 1.91
N ASN A 85 -7.89 -8.27 0.88
CA ASN A 85 -9.11 -7.45 0.94
C ASN A 85 -9.07 -6.43 2.09
N SER A 86 -7.91 -5.85 2.32
CA SER A 86 -7.64 -4.94 3.44
C SER A 86 -6.53 -3.95 3.10
N ASP A 87 -6.52 -2.83 3.82
CA ASP A 87 -5.47 -1.82 3.69
C ASP A 87 -4.11 -2.36 4.16
N ASN A 88 -3.03 -1.90 3.54
CA ASN A 88 -1.65 -2.26 3.90
C ASN A 88 -1.33 -1.94 5.37
N GLU A 89 -2.01 -0.97 5.96
CA GLU A 89 -1.84 -0.55 7.35
C GLU A 89 -2.69 -1.36 8.34
N ALA A 90 -3.44 -2.37 7.87
CA ALA A 90 -4.21 -3.25 8.74
C ALA A 90 -3.27 -3.97 9.72
N TYR A 91 -3.71 -4.04 10.97
CA TYR A 91 -2.89 -4.58 12.07
C TYR A 91 -2.34 -5.98 11.77
N PHE A 92 -3.17 -6.88 11.25
CA PHE A 92 -2.76 -8.25 10.95
C PHE A 92 -1.68 -8.32 9.84
N ILE A 93 -1.69 -7.39 8.85
CA ILE A 93 -0.66 -7.32 7.81
C ILE A 93 0.66 -6.85 8.41
N ILE A 94 0.63 -5.81 9.26
CA ILE A 94 1.81 -5.31 9.96
C ILE A 94 2.40 -6.41 10.85
N GLU A 95 1.54 -7.14 11.56
CA GLU A 95 1.92 -8.27 12.41
C GLU A 95 2.57 -9.40 11.59
N ALA A 96 1.94 -9.80 10.50
CA ALA A 96 2.49 -10.81 9.59
C ALA A 96 3.88 -10.40 9.09
N VAL A 97 4.02 -9.19 8.52
CA VAL A 97 5.31 -8.69 8.02
C VAL A 97 6.36 -8.57 9.12
N ALA A 98 5.97 -8.18 10.34
CA ALA A 98 6.88 -8.05 11.48
C ALA A 98 7.43 -9.40 11.96
N ASN A 99 6.62 -10.46 11.88
CA ASN A 99 6.95 -11.81 12.33
C ASN A 99 7.55 -12.69 11.23
N THR A 100 7.43 -12.30 9.96
CA THR A 100 7.90 -13.08 8.81
C THR A 100 9.41 -13.29 8.84
N ASN A 101 9.83 -14.52 8.61
CA ASN A 101 11.23 -14.92 8.46
C ASN A 101 11.63 -15.06 6.97
N LYS A 102 12.91 -15.31 6.69
CA LYS A 102 13.41 -15.41 5.32
C LYS A 102 12.80 -16.56 4.51
N HIS A 103 12.48 -17.66 5.15
CA HIS A 103 11.89 -18.83 4.49
C HIS A 103 10.45 -18.52 4.07
N GLU A 104 9.66 -17.94 4.96
CA GLU A 104 8.29 -17.51 4.68
C GLU A 104 8.22 -16.43 3.57
N ILE A 105 9.21 -15.53 3.53
CA ILE A 105 9.32 -14.56 2.42
C ILE A 105 9.47 -15.29 1.08
N LEU A 106 10.35 -16.29 1.01
CA LEU A 106 10.57 -17.05 -0.23
C LEU A 106 9.32 -17.85 -0.63
N GLU A 107 8.68 -18.50 0.32
CA GLU A 107 7.39 -19.19 0.09
C GLU A 107 6.31 -18.26 -0.41
N PHE A 108 6.17 -17.07 0.21
CA PHE A 108 5.23 -16.04 -0.23
C PHE A 108 5.50 -15.62 -1.68
N PHE A 109 6.75 -15.36 -2.04
CA PHE A 109 7.12 -15.01 -3.41
C PHE A 109 6.84 -16.14 -4.40
N GLN A 110 7.10 -17.38 -4.03
CA GLN A 110 6.80 -18.55 -4.86
C GLN A 110 5.30 -18.73 -5.07
N LEU A 111 4.51 -18.61 -4.01
CA LEU A 111 3.06 -18.75 -4.04
C LEU A 111 2.39 -17.65 -4.89
N HIS A 112 2.90 -16.42 -4.80
CA HIS A 112 2.33 -15.26 -5.49
C HIS A 112 3.13 -14.80 -6.72
N LEU A 113 3.94 -15.70 -7.30
CA LEU A 113 4.80 -15.37 -8.44
C LEU A 113 4.02 -14.79 -9.63
N ALA A 114 2.85 -15.34 -9.93
CA ALA A 114 1.99 -14.86 -11.01
C ALA A 114 1.52 -13.42 -10.78
N LEU A 115 1.13 -13.06 -9.56
CA LEU A 115 0.74 -11.71 -9.20
C LEU A 115 1.92 -10.74 -9.29
N LEU A 116 3.07 -11.13 -8.75
CA LEU A 116 4.29 -10.31 -8.83
C LEU A 116 4.73 -10.08 -10.27
N ALA A 117 4.68 -11.12 -11.10
CA ALA A 117 4.95 -11.01 -12.53
C ALA A 117 3.94 -10.07 -13.22
N ALA A 118 2.65 -10.13 -12.88
CA ALA A 118 1.63 -9.24 -13.41
C ALA A 118 1.87 -7.78 -12.99
N VAL A 119 2.27 -7.53 -11.75
CA VAL A 119 2.65 -6.18 -11.25
C VAL A 119 3.84 -5.63 -12.04
N LEU A 120 4.91 -6.40 -12.17
CA LEU A 120 6.10 -5.99 -12.92
C LEU A 120 5.79 -5.78 -14.41
N PHE A 121 5.03 -6.68 -15.02
CA PHE A 121 4.60 -6.55 -16.41
C PHE A 121 3.77 -5.28 -16.61
N SER A 122 2.78 -5.04 -15.75
CA SER A 122 1.95 -3.83 -15.81
C SER A 122 2.79 -2.55 -15.69
N LEU A 123 3.77 -2.54 -14.78
CA LEU A 123 4.68 -1.41 -14.61
C LEU A 123 5.52 -1.16 -15.87
N VAL A 124 6.10 -2.21 -16.47
CA VAL A 124 6.88 -2.12 -17.71
C VAL A 124 6.02 -1.61 -18.87
N VAL A 125 4.80 -2.12 -19.00
CA VAL A 125 3.84 -1.69 -20.04
C VAL A 125 3.46 -0.22 -19.86
N LEU A 126 3.12 0.20 -18.63
CA LEU A 126 2.77 1.60 -18.35
C LEU A 126 3.94 2.55 -18.66
N LEU A 127 5.14 2.22 -18.19
CA LEU A 127 6.34 3.02 -18.47
C LEU A 127 6.72 3.01 -19.95
N GLY A 128 6.55 1.89 -20.63
CA GLY A 128 6.81 1.75 -22.07
C GLY A 128 5.85 2.62 -22.90
N ILE A 129 4.55 2.54 -22.63
CA ILE A 129 3.53 3.37 -23.29
C ILE A 129 3.78 4.84 -23.01
N TYR A 130 4.05 5.20 -21.76
CA TYR A 130 4.34 6.58 -21.37
C TYR A 130 5.59 7.12 -22.09
N SER A 131 6.69 6.37 -22.05
CA SER A 131 7.95 6.76 -22.70
C SER A 131 7.77 6.91 -24.20
N TYR A 132 7.13 5.95 -24.85
CA TYR A 132 6.83 6.03 -26.28
C TYR A 132 5.97 7.26 -26.61
N ALA A 133 4.94 7.52 -25.82
CA ALA A 133 4.07 8.66 -26.03
C ALA A 133 4.81 9.99 -25.88
N VAL A 134 5.65 10.14 -24.85
CA VAL A 134 6.40 11.37 -24.60
C VAL A 134 7.49 11.59 -25.64
N PHE A 135 8.23 10.54 -26.02
CA PHE A 135 9.36 10.67 -26.95
C PHE A 135 8.93 10.76 -28.42
N LYS A 136 7.90 10.00 -28.84
CA LYS A 136 7.54 9.85 -30.26
C LYS A 136 6.29 10.61 -30.68
N LEU A 137 5.25 10.63 -29.84
CA LEU A 137 3.96 11.21 -30.24
C LEU A 137 3.91 12.73 -30.02
N VAL A 138 4.68 13.25 -29.08
CA VAL A 138 4.64 14.67 -28.76
C VAL A 138 5.77 15.38 -29.48
N LYS A 139 5.43 16.11 -30.53
CA LYS A 139 6.35 17.09 -31.15
C LYS A 139 6.56 18.25 -30.19
N PRO A 140 7.73 18.95 -30.24
CA PRO A 140 7.98 20.12 -29.42
C PRO A 140 6.78 21.10 -29.47
N VAL A 141 6.26 21.40 -28.32
CA VAL A 141 5.12 22.34 -28.19
C VAL A 141 5.63 23.54 -27.45
N HIS A 142 5.51 24.71 -28.07
CA HIS A 142 5.80 25.96 -27.39
C HIS A 142 4.73 26.27 -26.34
N PHE A 143 5.15 26.54 -25.12
CA PHE A 143 4.26 26.90 -23.99
C PHE A 143 3.30 28.04 -24.35
N SER A 144 3.77 29.00 -25.15
CA SER A 144 2.94 30.11 -25.62
C SER A 144 1.63 29.67 -26.29
N GLN A 145 1.62 28.53 -26.98
CA GLN A 145 0.41 28.04 -27.65
C GLN A 145 -0.66 27.53 -26.67
N LEU A 146 -0.23 26.89 -25.58
CA LEU A 146 -1.16 26.46 -24.52
C LEU A 146 -1.59 27.64 -23.64
N TRP A 147 -0.67 28.56 -23.35
CA TRP A 147 -0.93 29.72 -22.50
C TRP A 147 -1.83 30.77 -23.14
N ASN A 148 -1.90 30.87 -24.46
CA ASN A 148 -2.76 31.80 -25.15
C ASN A 148 -4.25 31.47 -25.07
N SER A 149 -4.62 30.22 -24.78
CA SER A 149 -6.01 29.83 -24.55
C SER A 149 -6.43 30.09 -23.10
N ARG A 150 -7.49 30.87 -22.87
CA ARG A 150 -8.02 31.15 -21.52
C ARG A 150 -8.36 29.86 -20.77
N ILE A 151 -8.96 28.87 -21.44
CA ILE A 151 -9.39 27.62 -20.85
C ILE A 151 -8.18 26.83 -20.34
N TYR A 152 -7.16 26.61 -21.18
CA TYR A 152 -5.96 25.86 -20.77
C TYR A 152 -5.19 26.55 -19.64
N ARG A 153 -5.15 27.89 -19.63
CA ARG A 153 -4.52 28.67 -18.55
C ARG A 153 -5.25 28.44 -17.22
N ILE A 154 -6.58 28.52 -17.22
CA ILE A 154 -7.38 28.25 -16.01
C ILE A 154 -7.17 26.82 -15.53
N CYS A 155 -7.19 25.82 -16.43
CA CYS A 155 -6.95 24.43 -16.08
C CYS A 155 -5.56 24.22 -15.46
N ILE A 156 -4.51 24.82 -16.03
CA ILE A 156 -3.14 24.70 -15.50
C ILE A 156 -3.03 25.33 -14.11
N ILE A 157 -3.56 26.54 -13.92
CA ILE A 157 -3.58 27.22 -12.62
C ILE A 157 -4.34 26.39 -11.60
N PHE A 158 -5.50 25.86 -11.97
CA PHE A 158 -6.32 25.01 -11.09
C PHE A 158 -5.57 23.73 -10.68
N LEU A 159 -4.93 23.04 -11.63
CA LEU A 159 -4.09 21.86 -11.34
C LEU A 159 -2.91 22.20 -10.44
N MET A 160 -2.25 23.33 -10.63
CA MET A 160 -1.18 23.80 -9.76
C MET A 160 -1.69 24.06 -8.34
N LEU A 161 -2.84 24.72 -8.18
CA LEU A 161 -3.46 24.97 -6.88
C LEU A 161 -3.82 23.66 -6.18
N LEU A 162 -4.41 22.70 -6.89
CA LEU A 162 -4.71 21.37 -6.34
C LEU A 162 -3.45 20.65 -5.89
N THR A 163 -2.36 20.72 -6.65
CA THR A 163 -1.08 20.11 -6.27
C THR A 163 -0.53 20.76 -5.00
N VAL A 164 -0.46 22.08 -4.96
CA VAL A 164 0.06 22.83 -3.79
C VAL A 164 -0.79 22.53 -2.54
N THR A 165 -2.11 22.58 -2.64
CA THR A 165 -3.01 22.28 -1.52
C THR A 165 -2.83 20.84 -1.03
N SER A 166 -2.65 19.87 -1.94
CA SER A 166 -2.40 18.47 -1.58
C SER A 166 -1.10 18.29 -0.78
N TYR A 167 -0.04 19.00 -1.14
CA TYR A 167 1.22 18.97 -0.39
C TYR A 167 1.15 19.71 0.96
N LEU A 168 0.29 20.72 1.08
CA LEU A 168 0.08 21.44 2.35
C LEU A 168 -0.76 20.65 3.34
N MET A 169 -1.70 19.83 2.88
CA MET A 169 -2.58 19.05 3.74
C MET A 169 -1.89 17.83 4.33
N LYS A 170 -1.81 17.75 5.68
CA LYS A 170 -1.20 16.63 6.42
C LYS A 170 -1.75 15.23 6.01
N PRO A 171 -3.09 15.01 5.89
CA PRO A 171 -3.60 13.70 5.51
C PRO A 171 -3.20 13.28 4.09
N SER A 172 -3.09 14.22 3.15
CA SER A 172 -2.63 13.92 1.80
C SER A 172 -1.15 13.56 1.77
N ARG A 173 -0.31 14.27 2.53
CA ARG A 173 1.14 13.97 2.59
C ARG A 173 1.43 12.55 3.09
N LYS A 174 0.62 12.00 3.99
CA LYS A 174 0.77 10.61 4.46
C LYS A 174 0.61 9.57 3.36
N VAL A 175 -0.15 9.90 2.31
CA VAL A 175 -0.37 9.00 1.17
C VAL A 175 0.78 9.06 0.16
N HIS A 176 1.65 10.09 0.24
CA HIS A 176 2.83 10.22 -0.63
C HIS A 176 3.74 8.97 -0.50
N PRO A 177 4.19 8.35 -1.60
CA PRO A 177 4.93 7.08 -1.56
C PRO A 177 6.06 7.04 -0.54
N VAL A 178 6.94 8.04 -0.54
CA VAL A 178 8.09 8.09 0.38
C VAL A 178 7.64 8.17 1.84
N VAL A 179 6.68 9.03 2.15
CA VAL A 179 6.18 9.21 3.53
C VAL A 179 5.44 7.96 3.99
N PHE A 180 4.61 7.39 3.12
CA PHE A 180 3.87 6.16 3.41
C PHE A 180 4.81 5.01 3.79
N TRP A 181 5.83 4.73 2.98
CA TRP A 181 6.74 3.63 3.25
C TRP A 181 7.66 3.87 4.44
N GLN A 182 8.01 5.14 4.74
CA GLN A 182 8.71 5.49 5.99
C GLN A 182 7.82 5.24 7.21
N ASP A 183 6.58 5.71 7.20
CA ASP A 183 5.62 5.49 8.28
C ASP A 183 5.30 4.00 8.46
N TYR A 184 5.17 3.27 7.36
CA TYR A 184 4.94 1.83 7.37
C TYR A 184 6.11 1.07 8.01
N HIS A 185 7.34 1.40 7.61
CA HIS A 185 8.54 0.84 8.24
C HIS A 185 8.61 1.15 9.74
N ALA A 186 8.32 2.39 10.15
CA ALA A 186 8.27 2.77 11.55
C ALA A 186 7.22 1.97 12.34
N LYS A 187 6.03 1.73 11.76
CA LYS A 187 4.99 0.87 12.36
C LYS A 187 5.48 -0.56 12.59
N ILE A 188 6.17 -1.15 11.59
CA ILE A 188 6.75 -2.49 11.72
C ILE A 188 7.79 -2.53 12.85
N GLN A 189 8.68 -1.55 12.93
CA GLN A 189 9.70 -1.49 13.99
C GLN A 189 9.06 -1.35 15.38
N ASN A 190 8.11 -0.44 15.52
CA ASN A 190 7.35 -0.26 16.77
C ASN A 190 6.64 -1.56 17.19
N PHE A 191 6.09 -2.32 16.24
CA PHE A 191 5.47 -3.61 16.52
C PHE A 191 6.49 -4.64 17.03
N LYS A 192 7.65 -4.74 16.35
CA LYS A 192 8.75 -5.61 16.78
C LYS A 192 9.25 -5.28 18.20
N ASP A 193 9.35 -4.01 18.52
CA ASP A 193 9.80 -3.57 19.85
C ASP A 193 8.76 -3.90 20.92
N ARG A 194 7.47 -3.77 20.63
CA ARG A 194 6.39 -4.24 21.54
C ARG A 194 6.48 -5.76 21.79
N ILE A 195 6.69 -6.56 20.74
CA ILE A 195 6.89 -8.01 20.92
C ILE A 195 8.06 -8.30 21.83
N LYS A 196 9.20 -7.61 21.64
CA LYS A 196 10.39 -7.80 22.52
C LYS A 196 10.06 -7.45 23.98
N GLN A 197 9.37 -6.34 24.21
CA GLN A 197 8.94 -5.94 25.55
C GLN A 197 8.02 -6.97 26.19
N HIS A 198 7.03 -7.47 25.44
CA HIS A 198 6.15 -8.53 25.92
C HIS A 198 6.92 -9.81 26.26
N LYS A 199 7.85 -10.23 25.43
CA LYS A 199 8.70 -11.40 25.71
C LYS A 199 9.52 -11.22 27.02
N ALA A 200 10.07 -10.02 27.23
CA ALA A 200 10.82 -9.73 28.45
C ALA A 200 9.93 -9.80 29.71
N VAL A 201 8.71 -9.25 29.64
CA VAL A 201 7.74 -9.32 30.73
C VAL A 201 7.31 -10.77 30.99
N HIS A 202 7.05 -11.57 29.93
CA HIS A 202 6.73 -12.99 30.09
C HIS A 202 7.88 -13.77 30.74
N GLN A 203 9.13 -13.51 30.38
CA GLN A 203 10.29 -14.13 31.02
C GLN A 203 10.37 -13.80 32.51
N GLN A 204 10.06 -12.56 32.91
CA GLN A 204 9.97 -12.20 34.33
C GLN A 204 8.86 -12.94 35.07
N TRP A 205 7.69 -13.09 34.44
CA TRP A 205 6.58 -13.87 35.02
C TRP A 205 6.93 -15.34 35.15
N ASP A 206 7.58 -15.95 34.15
CA ASP A 206 8.05 -17.33 34.21
C ASP A 206 9.04 -17.55 35.34
N LEU A 207 9.97 -16.60 35.55
CA LEU A 207 10.93 -16.66 36.66
C LEU A 207 10.21 -16.54 38.01
N SER A 208 9.28 -15.61 38.12
CA SER A 208 8.48 -15.42 39.34
C SER A 208 7.58 -16.63 39.63
N ALA A 209 6.98 -17.22 38.58
CA ALA A 209 6.20 -18.43 38.72
C ALA A 209 7.04 -19.62 39.20
N LYS A 210 8.23 -19.82 38.64
CA LYS A 210 9.16 -20.88 39.07
C LYS A 210 9.62 -20.74 40.52
N GLN A 211 9.72 -19.49 41.01
CA GLN A 211 10.10 -19.22 42.40
C GLN A 211 8.95 -19.41 43.39
N ASN A 212 7.72 -19.10 42.97
CA ASN A 212 6.57 -19.04 43.88
C ASN A 212 5.57 -20.19 43.72
N LEU A 213 5.65 -20.98 42.64
CA LEU A 213 4.80 -22.15 42.44
C LEU A 213 5.39 -23.37 43.10
N VAL A 214 4.79 -23.81 44.19
CA VAL A 214 5.02 -25.12 44.78
C VAL A 214 4.09 -26.12 44.11
N LEU A 215 4.62 -26.89 43.17
CA LEU A 215 3.85 -27.99 42.53
C LEU A 215 3.89 -29.19 43.44
N THR A 216 2.73 -29.54 44.05
CA THR A 216 2.55 -30.80 44.75
C THR A 216 1.89 -31.81 43.79
N ASP A 217 2.62 -32.87 43.46
CA ASP A 217 2.04 -33.98 42.70
C ASP A 217 1.18 -34.83 43.66
N GLN A 218 -0.14 -34.71 43.51
CA GLN A 218 -1.11 -35.50 44.24
C GLN A 218 -1.62 -36.70 43.43
N ALA A 219 -1.06 -36.92 42.25
CA ALA A 219 -1.50 -37.98 41.36
C ALA A 219 -1.04 -39.37 41.84
N LYS A 220 -1.98 -40.21 42.18
CA LYS A 220 -1.72 -41.64 42.46
C LYS A 220 -1.84 -42.41 41.13
N GLY A 221 -0.68 -42.65 40.47
CA GLY A 221 -0.59 -43.46 39.24
C GLY A 221 -0.24 -42.66 37.97
N LYS A 222 -0.15 -43.36 36.84
CA LYS A 222 0.17 -42.76 35.53
C LYS A 222 -1.04 -41.95 35.07
N GLN A 223 -0.85 -40.65 34.85
CA GLN A 223 -1.84 -39.75 34.26
C GLN A 223 -1.32 -39.25 32.92
N THR A 224 -2.26 -39.13 31.97
CA THR A 224 -2.00 -38.49 30.67
C THR A 224 -2.72 -37.15 30.65
N HIS A 225 -1.94 -36.06 30.53
CA HIS A 225 -2.48 -34.72 30.35
C HIS A 225 -2.42 -34.37 28.87
N VAL A 226 -3.58 -34.01 28.30
CA VAL A 226 -3.66 -33.57 26.90
C VAL A 226 -3.94 -32.08 26.91
N LEU A 227 -2.97 -31.31 26.41
CA LEU A 227 -3.13 -29.86 26.16
C LEU A 227 -3.47 -29.68 24.69
N VAL A 228 -4.67 -29.17 24.42
CA VAL A 228 -5.10 -28.82 23.06
C VAL A 228 -4.91 -27.32 22.87
N LEU A 229 -3.93 -26.94 22.05
CA LEU A 229 -3.74 -25.57 21.60
C LEU A 229 -4.47 -25.43 20.27
N SER A 230 -5.51 -24.59 20.26
CA SER A 230 -6.25 -24.29 19.05
C SER A 230 -5.77 -22.96 18.47
N GLU A 231 -5.56 -22.92 17.16
CA GLU A 231 -5.15 -21.76 16.40
C GLU A 231 -6.29 -21.22 15.54
N SER A 232 -6.34 -19.90 15.36
CA SER A 232 -7.34 -19.23 14.48
C SER A 232 -8.80 -19.42 14.85
N ILE A 233 -9.10 -19.68 16.13
CA ILE A 233 -10.47 -19.84 16.62
C ILE A 233 -10.87 -18.59 17.39
N THR A 234 -12.03 -18.03 17.03
CA THR A 234 -12.65 -16.92 17.78
C THR A 234 -13.70 -17.42 18.74
N SER A 235 -13.74 -16.86 19.95
CA SER A 235 -14.79 -17.13 20.94
C SER A 235 -16.21 -16.85 20.41
N LEU A 236 -16.34 -15.96 19.44
CA LEU A 236 -17.60 -15.63 18.79
C LEU A 236 -18.24 -16.83 18.05
N ASN A 237 -17.47 -17.86 17.73
CA ASN A 237 -17.93 -19.06 17.04
C ASN A 237 -18.13 -20.27 18.00
N TYR A 238 -17.97 -20.07 19.30
CA TYR A 238 -18.22 -21.13 20.29
C TYR A 238 -19.68 -21.11 20.79
N GLY A 239 -20.35 -22.25 20.69
CA GLY A 239 -21.71 -22.43 21.26
C GLY A 239 -21.75 -22.12 22.76
N VAL A 240 -20.70 -22.53 23.49
CA VAL A 240 -20.55 -22.24 24.94
C VAL A 240 -20.42 -20.73 25.23
N CYS A 241 -20.02 -19.92 24.27
CA CYS A 241 -19.92 -18.46 24.37
C CYS A 241 -21.15 -17.72 23.79
N GLY A 242 -22.24 -18.45 23.47
CA GLY A 242 -23.46 -17.84 22.95
C GLY A 242 -23.63 -17.85 21.44
N TYR A 243 -22.76 -18.55 20.70
CA TYR A 243 -22.95 -18.72 19.26
C TYR A 243 -24.22 -19.57 18.98
N PRO A 244 -25.09 -19.18 18.00
CA PRO A 244 -26.37 -19.83 17.76
C PRO A 244 -26.30 -21.29 17.34
N ARG A 245 -25.14 -21.73 16.82
CA ARG A 245 -24.91 -23.12 16.45
C ARG A 245 -24.17 -23.85 17.57
N ASP A 246 -24.51 -25.10 17.81
CA ASP A 246 -23.80 -25.94 18.78
C ASP A 246 -22.47 -26.43 18.21
N THR A 247 -21.46 -25.55 18.25
CA THR A 247 -20.11 -25.82 17.76
C THR A 247 -19.19 -26.41 18.82
N THR A 248 -19.61 -26.41 20.08
CA THR A 248 -18.83 -26.91 21.22
C THR A 248 -19.70 -27.76 22.18
N PRO A 249 -20.36 -28.85 21.70
CA PRO A 249 -21.32 -29.59 22.48
C PRO A 249 -20.72 -30.22 23.74
N GLU A 250 -19.46 -30.69 23.64
CA GLU A 250 -18.81 -31.34 24.79
C GLU A 250 -18.31 -30.31 25.83
N LEU A 251 -18.02 -29.09 25.45
CA LEU A 251 -17.72 -28.01 26.39
C LEU A 251 -19.00 -27.51 27.07
N SER A 252 -20.07 -27.38 26.32
CA SER A 252 -21.38 -26.94 26.85
C SER A 252 -21.95 -27.89 27.89
N LYS A 253 -21.61 -29.18 27.82
CA LYS A 253 -22.01 -30.18 28.82
C LYS A 253 -21.26 -30.10 30.15
N ARG A 254 -20.16 -29.37 30.19
CA ARG A 254 -19.27 -29.27 31.36
C ARG A 254 -19.44 -27.97 32.15
N LEU A 255 -20.28 -27.09 31.67
CA LEU A 255 -20.74 -25.88 32.36
C LEU A 255 -21.97 -26.17 33.22
#